data_258d8aea1c3876ea62254a773bd0771f
#
_entry.id   258d8aea1c3876ea62254a773bd0771f
#
_cell.length_a   1.000
_cell.length_b   1.000
_cell.length_c   1.000
_cell.angle_alpha   90.00
_cell.angle_beta   90.00
_cell.angle_gamma   90.00
#
_symmetry.space_group_name_H-M   'P 1'
#
loop_
_entity.id
_entity.type
_entity.pdbx_description
1 polymer ?
#
loop_
_entity_poly.entity_id
_entity_poly.type
_entity_poly.pdbx_seq_one_letter_code
_entity_poly.pdbx_strand_id
1 'polypeptide(L)'
;RDHCLWPLARTQPDNLVSLARIEDMHPRTVRQDGTRLLELIKTAAAVPEAQWPAVLPEPLPLEASALLKKLKAFAQCEAERLEMAPELMLRKKILDALVKTGYPHGPYQLPESLRGWRRELMGQALLELLAKETA
;
A
#
# COMPACT_ATOMS: atom_id res chain seq x y z
N ARG A 1 -2.81 21.51 -6.02
CA ARG A 1 -1.63 20.63 -5.95
C ARG A 1 -1.96 19.47 -5.01
N ASP A 2 -1.44 18.27 -5.27
CA ASP A 2 -1.84 17.04 -4.58
C ASP A 2 -1.54 17.07 -3.06
N HIS A 3 -0.49 17.76 -2.64
CA HIS A 3 -0.12 17.90 -1.22
C HIS A 3 -1.16 18.63 -0.36
N CYS A 4 -2.02 19.47 -0.95
CA CYS A 4 -3.11 20.13 -0.22
C CYS A 4 -4.32 19.20 0.01
N LEU A 5 -4.45 18.10 -0.76
CA LEU A 5 -5.61 17.20 -0.68
C LEU A 5 -5.70 16.47 0.65
N TRP A 6 -4.57 16.03 1.18
CA TRP A 6 -4.56 15.31 2.45
C TRP A 6 -4.93 16.19 3.66
N PRO A 7 -4.33 17.39 3.85
CA PRO A 7 -4.80 18.33 4.88
C PRO A 7 -6.28 18.70 4.70
N LEU A 8 -6.73 18.92 3.47
CA LEU A 8 -8.12 19.23 3.14
C LEU A 8 -9.07 18.12 3.60
N ALA A 9 -8.78 16.87 3.24
CA ALA A 9 -9.58 15.71 3.61
C ALA A 9 -9.60 15.47 5.13
N ARG A 10 -8.47 15.71 5.81
CA ARG A 10 -8.33 15.52 7.25
C ARG A 10 -9.04 16.58 8.06
N THR A 11 -8.93 17.86 7.67
CA THR A 11 -9.47 18.98 8.43
C THR A 11 -10.93 19.28 8.11
N GLN A 12 -11.41 18.83 6.94
CA GLN A 12 -12.78 19.01 6.44
C GLN A 12 -13.32 20.41 6.71
N PRO A 13 -12.69 21.49 6.16
CA PRO A 13 -13.12 22.85 6.41
C PRO A 13 -14.56 23.07 5.97
N ASP A 14 -15.32 23.81 6.74
CA ASP A 14 -16.73 24.13 6.52
C ASP A 14 -16.99 25.52 5.93
N ASN A 15 -15.93 26.36 5.89
CA ASN A 15 -16.02 27.73 5.40
C ASN A 15 -14.72 28.16 4.69
N LEU A 16 -14.80 29.26 3.92
CA LEU A 16 -13.68 29.80 3.15
C LEU A 16 -12.49 30.25 4.00
N VAL A 17 -12.75 30.68 5.24
CA VAL A 17 -11.68 31.15 6.15
C VAL A 17 -10.86 29.93 6.63
N SER A 18 -11.53 28.86 7.04
CA SER A 18 -10.89 27.59 7.42
C SER A 18 -10.16 26.95 6.22
N LEU A 19 -10.76 27.01 5.03
CA LEU A 19 -10.14 26.55 3.80
C LEU A 19 -8.85 27.32 3.47
N ALA A 20 -8.84 28.64 3.65
CA ALA A 20 -7.68 29.48 3.39
C ALA A 20 -6.50 29.24 4.36
N ARG A 21 -6.77 28.62 5.53
CA ARG A 21 -5.74 28.28 6.54
C ARG A 21 -5.03 26.98 6.28
N ILE A 22 -5.48 26.20 5.30
CA ILE A 22 -4.82 24.94 4.94
C ILE A 22 -3.45 25.25 4.36
N GLU A 23 -2.44 24.54 4.84
CA GLU A 23 -1.06 24.67 4.39
C GLU A 23 -0.98 24.56 2.86
N ASP A 24 -0.22 25.46 2.25
CA ASP A 24 -0.04 25.57 0.79
C ASP A 24 -1.32 25.84 -0.04
N MET A 25 -2.44 26.16 0.59
CA MET A 25 -3.65 26.54 -0.12
C MET A 25 -3.51 27.92 -0.73
N HIS A 26 -3.42 27.98 -2.05
CA HIS A 26 -3.22 29.23 -2.76
C HIS A 26 -4.47 30.12 -2.70
N PRO A 27 -4.36 31.44 -2.37
CA PRO A 27 -5.50 32.35 -2.26
C PRO A 27 -6.38 32.43 -3.52
N ARG A 28 -5.78 32.25 -4.71
CA ARG A 28 -6.53 32.19 -5.97
C ARG A 28 -7.46 30.97 -6.02
N THR A 29 -7.00 29.81 -5.58
CA THR A 29 -7.82 28.59 -5.51
C THR A 29 -9.00 28.79 -4.57
N VAL A 30 -8.78 29.40 -3.39
CA VAL A 30 -9.87 29.69 -2.45
C VAL A 30 -10.92 30.58 -3.08
N ARG A 31 -10.50 31.64 -3.82
CA ARG A 31 -11.44 32.56 -4.48
C ARG A 31 -12.19 31.95 -5.66
N GLN A 32 -11.52 31.12 -6.46
CA GLN A 32 -12.10 30.55 -7.69
C GLN A 32 -12.89 29.28 -7.42
N ASP A 33 -12.35 28.37 -6.61
CA ASP A 33 -12.87 27.03 -6.43
C ASP A 33 -13.34 26.73 -5.00
N GLY A 34 -13.16 27.69 -4.06
CA GLY A 34 -13.41 27.47 -2.63
C GLY A 34 -14.81 26.97 -2.32
N THR A 35 -15.85 27.60 -2.89
CA THR A 35 -17.24 27.17 -2.67
C THR A 35 -17.47 25.74 -3.16
N ARG A 36 -16.95 25.42 -4.36
CA ARG A 36 -17.05 24.07 -4.92
C ARG A 36 -16.31 23.02 -4.08
N LEU A 37 -15.13 23.37 -3.54
CA LEU A 37 -14.38 22.49 -2.65
C LEU A 37 -15.15 22.20 -1.36
N LEU A 38 -15.78 23.22 -0.75
CA LEU A 38 -16.60 23.05 0.45
C LEU A 38 -17.84 22.16 0.17
N GLU A 39 -18.49 22.33 -0.96
CA GLU A 39 -19.60 21.46 -1.39
C GLU A 39 -19.16 19.99 -1.55
N LEU A 40 -18.01 19.77 -2.19
CA LEU A 40 -17.43 18.41 -2.35
C LEU A 40 -17.12 17.77 -1.00
N ILE A 41 -16.53 18.53 -0.08
CA ILE A 41 -16.22 18.05 1.28
C ILE A 41 -17.52 17.67 2.00
N LYS A 42 -18.54 18.53 1.96
CA LYS A 42 -19.84 18.27 2.57
C LYS A 42 -20.51 17.04 1.99
N THR A 43 -20.45 16.89 0.67
CA THR A 43 -20.99 15.71 -0.03
C THR A 43 -20.25 14.44 0.38
N ALA A 44 -18.92 14.49 0.43
CA ALA A 44 -18.10 13.35 0.85
C ALA A 44 -18.35 12.96 2.30
N ALA A 45 -18.48 13.94 3.19
CA ALA A 45 -18.79 13.70 4.61
C ALA A 45 -20.18 13.09 4.84
N ALA A 46 -21.12 13.31 3.92
CA ALA A 46 -22.47 12.74 3.98
C ALA A 46 -22.56 11.30 3.44
N VAL A 47 -21.48 10.76 2.84
CA VAL A 47 -21.46 9.37 2.35
C VAL A 47 -21.56 8.40 3.53
N PRO A 48 -22.51 7.46 3.54
CA PRO A 48 -22.61 6.44 4.57
C PRO A 48 -21.33 5.59 4.67
N GLU A 49 -20.95 5.21 5.88
CA GLU A 49 -19.75 4.40 6.14
C GLU A 49 -19.72 3.09 5.34
N ALA A 50 -20.89 2.48 5.10
CA ALA A 50 -21.02 1.27 4.28
C ALA A 50 -20.58 1.47 2.79
N GLN A 51 -20.51 2.71 2.33
CA GLN A 51 -20.08 3.06 0.97
C GLN A 51 -18.63 3.60 0.93
N TRP A 52 -17.97 3.67 2.07
CA TRP A 52 -16.58 4.11 2.10
C TRP A 52 -15.68 3.11 1.39
N PRO A 53 -14.62 3.58 0.73
CA PRO A 53 -13.64 2.69 0.16
C PRO A 53 -12.97 1.87 1.27
N ALA A 54 -12.54 0.65 0.92
CA ALA A 54 -11.83 -0.20 1.85
C ALA A 54 -10.58 0.51 2.39
N VAL A 55 -10.36 0.40 3.69
CA VAL A 55 -9.17 0.95 4.34
C VAL A 55 -7.93 0.31 3.75
N LEU A 56 -6.91 1.11 3.47
CA LEU A 56 -5.64 0.58 3.00
C LEU A 56 -5.05 -0.37 4.03
N PRO A 57 -4.54 -1.53 3.61
CA PRO A 57 -3.94 -2.48 4.54
C PRO A 57 -2.75 -1.85 5.24
N GLU A 58 -2.65 -2.05 6.54
CA GLU A 58 -1.53 -1.53 7.34
C GLU A 58 -0.18 -1.94 6.73
N PRO A 59 0.84 -1.06 6.81
CA PRO A 59 2.19 -1.42 6.42
C PRO A 59 2.70 -2.57 7.30
N LEU A 60 3.62 -3.37 6.76
CA LEU A 60 4.32 -4.37 7.57
C LEU A 60 5.13 -3.67 8.67
N PRO A 61 5.18 -4.23 9.88
CA PRO A 61 5.99 -3.68 10.97
C PRO A 61 7.48 -3.75 10.63
N LEU A 62 8.28 -2.92 11.31
CA LEU A 62 9.73 -2.82 11.04
C LEU A 62 10.45 -4.16 11.24
N GLU A 63 9.99 -4.97 12.16
CA GLU A 63 10.52 -6.30 12.48
C GLU A 63 10.45 -7.26 11.28
N ALA A 64 9.46 -7.08 10.39
CA ALA A 64 9.34 -7.86 9.16
C ALA A 64 10.45 -7.55 8.13
N SER A 65 11.23 -6.47 8.34
CA SER A 65 12.27 -6.03 7.39
C SER A 65 13.36 -7.08 7.18
N ALA A 66 13.75 -7.79 8.23
CA ALA A 66 14.75 -8.85 8.16
C ALA A 66 14.26 -10.02 7.29
N LEU A 67 13.01 -10.43 7.50
CA LEU A 67 12.35 -11.47 6.72
C LEU A 67 12.22 -11.08 5.24
N LEU A 68 11.74 -9.86 4.98
CA LEU A 68 11.63 -9.33 3.61
C LEU A 68 12.99 -9.28 2.90
N LYS A 69 14.07 -8.94 3.61
CA LYS A 69 15.43 -8.93 3.05
C LYS A 69 15.88 -10.34 2.65
N LYS A 70 15.60 -11.36 3.45
CA LYS A 70 15.89 -12.77 3.13
C LYS A 70 15.11 -13.25 1.92
N LEU A 71 13.81 -12.98 1.87
CA LEU A 71 12.96 -13.32 0.72
C LEU A 71 13.43 -12.64 -0.57
N LYS A 72 13.83 -11.38 -0.48
CA LYS A 72 14.37 -10.63 -1.63
C LYS A 72 15.68 -11.24 -2.13
N ALA A 73 16.60 -11.59 -1.22
CA ALA A 73 17.87 -12.22 -1.57
C ALA A 73 17.65 -13.58 -2.25
N PHE A 74 16.73 -14.39 -1.71
CA PHE A 74 16.34 -15.66 -2.33
C PHE A 74 15.79 -15.46 -3.75
N ALA A 75 14.85 -14.53 -3.92
CA ALA A 75 14.26 -14.23 -5.22
C ALA A 75 15.29 -13.72 -6.24
N GLN A 76 16.27 -12.95 -5.80
CA GLN A 76 17.35 -12.48 -6.65
C GLN A 76 18.26 -13.64 -7.09
N CYS A 77 18.65 -14.52 -6.19
CA CYS A 77 19.46 -15.70 -6.49
C CYS A 77 18.75 -16.62 -7.51
N GLU A 78 17.43 -16.84 -7.35
CA GLU A 78 16.64 -17.62 -8.31
C GLU A 78 16.53 -16.93 -9.67
N ALA A 79 16.37 -15.62 -9.70
CA ALA A 79 16.35 -14.85 -10.95
C ALA A 79 17.67 -14.97 -11.71
N GLU A 80 18.81 -14.87 -11.01
CA GLU A 80 20.15 -15.05 -11.58
C GLU A 80 20.34 -16.47 -12.12
N ARG A 81 19.91 -17.49 -11.36
CA ARG A 81 19.95 -18.91 -11.79
C ARG A 81 19.15 -19.17 -13.06
N LEU A 82 18.05 -18.46 -13.25
CA LEU A 82 17.15 -18.58 -14.40
C LEU A 82 17.46 -17.60 -15.52
N GLU A 83 18.53 -16.82 -15.38
CA GLU A 83 18.92 -15.75 -16.33
C GLU A 83 17.78 -14.76 -16.61
N MET A 84 16.96 -14.47 -15.58
CA MET A 84 15.82 -13.57 -15.67
C MET A 84 16.09 -12.27 -14.91
N ALA A 85 15.48 -11.17 -15.38
CA ALA A 85 15.51 -9.92 -14.64
C ALA A 85 14.76 -10.07 -13.29
N PRO A 86 15.36 -9.71 -12.14
CA PRO A 86 14.74 -9.87 -10.81
C PRO A 86 13.36 -9.21 -10.69
N GLU A 87 13.14 -8.10 -11.38
CA GLU A 87 11.87 -7.36 -11.40
C GLU A 87 10.74 -8.14 -12.07
N LEU A 88 11.06 -9.04 -13.00
CA LEU A 88 10.09 -9.94 -13.61
C LEU A 88 9.70 -11.06 -12.67
N MET A 89 10.65 -11.52 -11.85
CA MET A 89 10.42 -12.60 -10.90
C MET A 89 9.56 -12.12 -9.72
N LEU A 90 10.05 -11.10 -8.99
CA LEU A 90 9.38 -10.61 -7.81
C LEU A 90 9.59 -9.11 -7.58
N ARG A 91 8.49 -8.40 -7.49
CA ARG A 91 8.47 -7.00 -7.03
C ARG A 91 8.26 -6.94 -5.52
N LYS A 92 8.82 -5.91 -4.87
CA LYS A 92 8.63 -5.67 -3.43
C LYS A 92 7.17 -5.82 -2.99
N LYS A 93 6.23 -5.24 -3.75
CA LYS A 93 4.79 -5.32 -3.46
C LYS A 93 4.26 -6.75 -3.35
N ILE A 94 4.82 -7.68 -4.13
CA ILE A 94 4.41 -9.10 -4.10
C ILE A 94 4.96 -9.78 -2.85
N LEU A 95 6.20 -9.49 -2.46
CA LEU A 95 6.79 -9.98 -1.21
C LEU A 95 6.04 -9.43 0.01
N ASP A 96 5.75 -8.14 0.02
CA ASP A 96 4.96 -7.52 1.10
C ASP A 96 3.57 -8.20 1.22
N ALA A 97 2.90 -8.47 0.08
CA ALA A 97 1.62 -9.16 0.06
C ALA A 97 1.74 -10.60 0.59
N LEU A 98 2.80 -11.34 0.22
CA LEU A 98 3.05 -12.70 0.69
C LEU A 98 3.26 -12.71 2.22
N VAL A 99 4.13 -11.84 2.74
CA VAL A 99 4.42 -11.76 4.18
C VAL A 99 3.16 -11.37 4.96
N LYS A 100 2.34 -10.45 4.47
CA LYS A 100 1.07 -10.04 5.10
C LYS A 100 0.06 -11.18 5.26
N THR A 101 0.16 -12.25 4.50
CA THR A 101 -0.79 -13.37 4.61
C THR A 101 -0.66 -14.14 5.92
N GLY A 102 0.47 -14.08 6.61
CA GLY A 102 0.70 -14.91 7.78
C GLY A 102 1.69 -14.36 8.82
N TYR A 103 2.24 -13.15 8.64
CA TYR A 103 3.16 -12.58 9.64
C TYR A 103 2.45 -12.30 10.97
N PRO A 104 3.08 -12.56 12.15
CA PRO A 104 4.47 -13.05 12.32
C PRO A 104 4.66 -14.57 12.34
N HIS A 105 3.60 -15.37 12.53
CA HIS A 105 3.73 -16.81 12.85
C HIS A 105 3.12 -17.77 11.82
N GLY A 106 2.70 -17.28 10.66
CA GLY A 106 2.03 -18.11 9.66
C GLY A 106 0.58 -18.49 10.04
N PRO A 107 -0.07 -19.38 9.32
CA PRO A 107 0.39 -19.95 8.05
C PRO A 107 0.41 -18.94 6.91
N TYR A 108 1.44 -19.01 6.05
CA TYR A 108 1.54 -18.15 4.88
C TYR A 108 0.81 -18.74 3.67
N GLN A 109 0.25 -17.88 2.85
CA GLN A 109 -0.47 -18.26 1.63
C GLN A 109 0.05 -17.47 0.44
N LEU A 110 0.11 -18.13 -0.73
CA LEU A 110 0.55 -17.45 -1.95
C LEU A 110 -0.52 -16.45 -2.40
N PRO A 111 -0.18 -15.14 -2.49
CA PRO A 111 -1.09 -14.15 -3.06
C PRO A 111 -1.35 -14.44 -4.54
N GLU A 112 -2.44 -13.90 -5.07
CA GLU A 112 -2.84 -14.14 -6.45
C GLU A 112 -1.75 -13.76 -7.47
N SER A 113 -0.98 -12.75 -7.18
CA SER A 113 0.16 -12.29 -7.99
C SER A 113 1.31 -13.31 -8.08
N LEU A 114 1.34 -14.32 -7.21
CA LEU A 114 2.28 -15.46 -7.23
C LEU A 114 1.64 -16.74 -7.77
N ARG A 115 0.51 -16.69 -8.46
CA ARG A 115 -0.10 -17.82 -9.15
C ARG A 115 0.54 -18.03 -10.54
N GLY A 116 0.17 -19.15 -11.18
CA GLY A 116 0.68 -19.53 -12.49
C GLY A 116 2.17 -19.88 -12.45
N TRP A 117 2.91 -19.52 -13.45
CA TRP A 117 4.32 -19.87 -13.61
C TRP A 117 5.22 -19.42 -12.44
N ARG A 118 4.88 -18.31 -11.76
CA ARG A 118 5.62 -17.86 -10.58
C ARG A 118 5.46 -18.80 -9.39
N ARG A 119 4.30 -19.43 -9.25
CA ARG A 119 4.06 -20.45 -8.22
C ARG A 119 5.00 -21.65 -8.42
N GLU A 120 5.12 -22.12 -9.64
CA GLU A 120 5.94 -23.30 -9.99
C GLU A 120 7.42 -22.99 -9.81
N LEU A 121 7.89 -21.82 -10.25
CA LEU A 121 9.30 -21.48 -10.20
C LEU A 121 9.82 -21.11 -8.80
N MET A 122 9.00 -20.47 -7.97
CA MET A 122 9.49 -19.96 -6.69
C MET A 122 8.45 -19.93 -5.55
N GLY A 123 7.16 -20.02 -5.87
CA GLY A 123 6.11 -19.88 -4.86
C GLY A 123 6.24 -20.91 -3.74
N GLN A 124 6.48 -22.16 -4.08
CA GLN A 124 6.64 -23.21 -3.09
C GLN A 124 7.90 -23.01 -2.24
N ALA A 125 9.02 -22.69 -2.87
CA ALA A 125 10.28 -22.43 -2.16
C ALA A 125 10.21 -21.21 -1.22
N LEU A 126 9.47 -20.18 -1.60
CA LEU A 126 9.20 -19.02 -0.73
C LEU A 126 8.38 -19.42 0.51
N LEU A 127 7.37 -20.29 0.37
CA LEU A 127 6.59 -20.78 1.51
C LEU A 127 7.44 -21.64 2.44
N GLU A 128 8.29 -22.48 1.89
CA GLU A 128 9.22 -23.33 2.69
C GLU A 128 10.24 -22.48 3.44
N LEU A 129 10.77 -21.42 2.80
CA LEU A 129 11.65 -20.46 3.45
C LEU A 129 10.94 -19.74 4.61
N LEU A 130 9.72 -19.28 4.38
CA LEU A 130 8.90 -18.64 5.41
C LEU A 130 8.61 -19.58 6.57
N ALA A 131 8.25 -20.83 6.31
CA ALA A 131 7.99 -21.81 7.36
C ALA A 131 9.24 -22.08 8.24
N LYS A 132 10.44 -22.08 7.65
CA LYS A 132 11.70 -22.25 8.38
C LYS A 132 12.08 -21.02 9.24
N GLU A 133 11.73 -19.84 8.80
CA GLU A 133 12.07 -18.59 9.50
C GLU A 133 11.10 -18.25 10.65
N THR A 134 9.95 -18.87 10.68
CA THR A 134 8.89 -18.62 11.67
C THR A 134 8.61 -19.81 12.59
N ALA A 135 9.34 -20.92 12.43
CA ALA A 135 9.33 -22.07 13.32
C ALA A 135 10.26 -21.83 14.50
#